data_b4fa220bf8409fb1d4d8923ed492825b
#
_entry.id   b4fa220bf8409fb1d4d8923ed492825b
#
_cell.length_a   1.000
_cell.length_b   1.000
_cell.length_c   1.000
_cell.angle_alpha   90.00
_cell.angle_beta   90.00
_cell.angle_gamma   90.00
#
_symmetry.space_group_name_H-M   'P 1'
#
loop_
_entity.id
_entity.type
_entity.pdbx_description
1 polymer ?
#
loop_
_entity_poly.entity_id
_entity_poly.type
_entity_poly.pdbx_seq_one_letter_code
_entity_poly.pdbx_strand_id
1 'polypeptide(L)'
;METTKPVITKETKNKISVDYEGKLSFKERMVRKLKASNTWIVAGVNVLRFILMLGISFVILYPFFAKIAGSFMTKEDVVDATILLIPKNFTLEQYKWIILENRYFEAFFNTLFLSLVCALIQTFVACLVGYGLSKFKFKGNKLVMIAVVITMAIPSNTLMLSMMRHFTFFDVGNIMAFGKQGILTTLFGKIELIDTFWPFIILSVSGLAFKNGLYIYMMRQFFKGVPDELEESAYVDGSGTFRTFIQIIIPLSVPMMITIFLFAFSWQWTDETYWQNFMPGWSENAPWMMPNVARQIPDHLNITFAGQALYENVIHNTAGMMIIAPLIVMYLFCQRYLVQGIERSGIVG
;
A
#
# COMPACT_ATOMS: atom_id res chain seq x y z
N MET A 1 -48.12 -28.15 27.78
CA MET A 1 -48.95 -27.90 26.57
C MET A 1 -48.00 -27.85 25.38
N GLU A 2 -47.91 -28.98 24.67
CA GLU A 2 -47.20 -29.03 23.39
C GLU A 2 -48.03 -28.25 22.38
N THR A 3 -47.51 -27.14 21.90
CA THR A 3 -48.13 -26.42 20.78
C THR A 3 -47.83 -27.19 19.49
N THR A 4 -48.79 -28.03 19.08
CA THR A 4 -48.80 -28.68 17.76
C THR A 4 -48.76 -27.62 16.68
N LYS A 5 -47.72 -27.66 15.85
CA LYS A 5 -47.62 -26.76 14.68
C LYS A 5 -48.77 -27.02 13.71
N PRO A 6 -49.37 -25.97 13.12
CA PRO A 6 -50.34 -26.19 12.07
C PRO A 6 -49.69 -26.89 10.88
N VAL A 7 -50.16 -28.07 10.53
CA VAL A 7 -49.73 -28.82 9.35
C VAL A 7 -50.47 -28.23 8.15
N ILE A 8 -49.77 -27.66 7.20
CA ILE A 8 -50.32 -27.17 5.94
C ILE A 8 -49.99 -28.20 4.87
N THR A 9 -51.00 -28.94 4.41
CA THR A 9 -50.86 -29.91 3.31
C THR A 9 -50.89 -29.18 1.98
N LYS A 10 -49.85 -29.25 1.17
CA LYS A 10 -49.85 -28.77 -0.22
C LYS A 10 -49.67 -29.95 -1.16
N GLU A 11 -50.60 -30.08 -2.11
CA GLU A 11 -50.43 -31.03 -3.22
C GLU A 11 -49.44 -30.50 -4.25
N THR A 12 -48.48 -31.34 -4.62
CA THR A 12 -47.53 -31.04 -5.70
C THR A 12 -48.16 -31.40 -7.05
N LYS A 13 -47.64 -30.87 -8.19
CA LYS A 13 -48.10 -31.18 -9.56
C LYS A 13 -48.19 -32.68 -9.86
N ASN A 14 -47.53 -33.55 -9.12
CA ASN A 14 -47.51 -35.00 -9.26
C ASN A 14 -48.40 -35.69 -8.21
N LYS A 15 -49.37 -34.99 -7.62
CA LYS A 15 -50.30 -35.51 -6.56
C LYS A 15 -49.62 -36.13 -5.34
N ILE A 16 -48.41 -35.73 -5.02
CA ILE A 16 -47.72 -36.11 -3.78
C ILE A 16 -48.11 -35.08 -2.74
N SER A 17 -48.80 -35.51 -1.67
CA SER A 17 -49.05 -34.65 -0.51
C SER A 17 -47.79 -34.51 0.31
N VAL A 18 -47.32 -33.28 0.48
CA VAL A 18 -46.16 -32.96 1.30
C VAL A 18 -46.65 -32.10 2.47
N ASP A 19 -46.49 -32.61 3.67
CA ASP A 19 -46.84 -31.90 4.89
C ASP A 19 -45.77 -30.90 5.23
N TYR A 20 -46.06 -29.62 5.10
CA TYR A 20 -45.16 -28.53 5.51
C TYR A 20 -45.47 -28.11 6.95
N GLU A 21 -44.47 -28.14 7.82
CA GLU A 21 -44.59 -27.45 9.09
C GLU A 21 -44.76 -25.94 8.83
N GLY A 22 -45.89 -25.38 9.20
CA GLY A 22 -46.20 -23.96 9.04
C GLY A 22 -45.11 -23.06 9.65
N LYS A 23 -44.85 -21.92 9.01
CA LYS A 23 -43.87 -20.94 9.56
C LYS A 23 -44.39 -20.44 10.90
N LEU A 24 -43.63 -20.68 11.98
CA LEU A 24 -43.93 -20.14 13.30
C LEU A 24 -44.06 -18.61 13.24
N SER A 25 -44.99 -18.05 14.01
CA SER A 25 -45.13 -16.61 14.22
C SER A 25 -43.81 -16.00 14.72
N PHE A 26 -43.58 -14.72 14.42
CA PHE A 26 -42.38 -14.01 14.86
C PHE A 26 -42.18 -14.11 16.40
N LYS A 27 -43.30 -13.97 17.17
CA LYS A 27 -43.27 -14.12 18.61
C LYS A 27 -42.85 -15.53 19.08
N GLU A 28 -43.36 -16.57 18.44
CA GLU A 28 -43.04 -17.96 18.77
C GLU A 28 -41.57 -18.32 18.43
N ARG A 29 -41.08 -17.80 17.30
CA ARG A 29 -39.65 -17.94 16.95
C ARG A 29 -38.74 -17.25 17.97
N MET A 30 -39.14 -16.08 18.45
CA MET A 30 -38.39 -15.31 19.44
C MET A 30 -38.36 -16.01 20.80
N VAL A 31 -39.54 -16.54 21.24
CA VAL A 31 -39.64 -17.30 22.50
C VAL A 31 -38.86 -18.62 22.43
N ARG A 32 -38.90 -19.35 21.31
CA ARG A 32 -38.06 -20.56 21.11
C ARG A 32 -36.56 -20.25 21.14
N LYS A 33 -36.15 -19.18 20.47
CA LYS A 33 -34.74 -18.74 20.52
C LYS A 33 -34.31 -18.38 21.93
N LEU A 34 -35.15 -17.68 22.70
CA LEU A 34 -34.85 -17.28 24.06
C LEU A 34 -34.82 -18.46 25.05
N LYS A 35 -35.65 -19.51 24.83
CA LYS A 35 -35.68 -20.71 25.66
C LYS A 35 -34.60 -21.75 25.34
N ALA A 36 -33.95 -21.67 24.18
CA ALA A 36 -32.90 -22.59 23.81
C ALA A 36 -31.61 -22.24 24.59
N SER A 37 -31.12 -23.16 25.44
CA SER A 37 -29.88 -23.02 26.22
C SER A 37 -28.69 -22.59 25.33
N ASN A 38 -28.60 -23.12 24.11
CA ASN A 38 -27.56 -22.80 23.15
C ASN A 38 -27.59 -21.32 22.71
N THR A 39 -28.76 -20.64 22.74
CA THR A 39 -28.88 -19.22 22.36
C THR A 39 -28.17 -18.31 23.35
N TRP A 40 -28.26 -18.61 24.63
CA TRP A 40 -27.57 -17.83 25.65
C TRP A 40 -26.05 -18.03 25.64
N ILE A 41 -25.61 -19.28 25.39
CA ILE A 41 -24.18 -19.57 25.20
C ILE A 41 -23.63 -18.81 23.98
N VAL A 42 -24.33 -18.88 22.84
CA VAL A 42 -23.93 -18.15 21.64
C VAL A 42 -23.98 -16.64 21.85
N ALA A 43 -24.99 -16.11 22.55
CA ALA A 43 -25.04 -14.69 22.90
C ALA A 43 -23.87 -14.29 23.80
N GLY A 44 -23.55 -15.08 24.82
CA GLY A 44 -22.40 -14.86 25.71
C GLY A 44 -21.07 -14.86 24.94
N VAL A 45 -20.86 -15.83 24.05
CA VAL A 45 -19.67 -15.92 23.21
C VAL A 45 -19.58 -14.71 22.26
N ASN A 46 -20.69 -14.26 21.68
CA ASN A 46 -20.72 -13.10 20.81
C ASN A 46 -20.42 -11.80 21.57
N VAL A 47 -20.94 -11.64 22.78
CA VAL A 47 -20.62 -10.49 23.66
C VAL A 47 -19.14 -10.51 24.01
N LEU A 48 -18.59 -11.66 24.43
CA LEU A 48 -17.17 -11.80 24.74
C LEU A 48 -16.30 -11.45 23.51
N ARG A 49 -16.65 -11.97 22.33
CA ARG A 49 -15.96 -11.65 21.08
C ARG A 49 -16.02 -10.16 20.78
N PHE A 50 -17.19 -9.54 20.95
CA PHE A 50 -17.36 -8.09 20.76
C PHE A 50 -16.46 -7.27 21.69
N ILE A 51 -16.43 -7.61 22.99
CA ILE A 51 -15.58 -6.94 23.99
C ILE A 51 -14.09 -7.11 23.62
N LEU A 52 -13.68 -8.33 23.27
CA LEU A 52 -12.30 -8.60 22.86
C LEU A 52 -11.91 -7.80 21.59
N MET A 53 -12.78 -7.80 20.57
CA MET A 53 -12.53 -7.02 19.35
C MET A 53 -12.48 -5.52 19.63
N LEU A 54 -13.36 -5.01 20.47
CA LEU A 54 -13.37 -3.60 20.87
C LEU A 54 -12.12 -3.23 21.66
N GLY A 55 -11.70 -4.08 22.59
CA GLY A 55 -10.46 -3.89 23.36
C GLY A 55 -9.22 -3.89 22.48
N ILE A 56 -9.08 -4.88 21.60
CA ILE A 56 -7.96 -4.96 20.64
C ILE A 56 -7.97 -3.75 19.72
N SER A 57 -9.14 -3.39 19.17
CA SER A 57 -9.26 -2.21 18.30
C SER A 57 -8.89 -0.93 19.02
N PHE A 58 -9.29 -0.77 20.27
CA PHE A 58 -8.91 0.39 21.08
C PHE A 58 -7.40 0.47 21.28
N VAL A 59 -6.74 -0.63 21.65
CA VAL A 59 -5.27 -0.67 21.84
C VAL A 59 -4.53 -0.31 20.55
N ILE A 60 -5.01 -0.81 19.40
CA ILE A 60 -4.39 -0.53 18.10
C ILE A 60 -4.62 0.93 17.67
N LEU A 61 -5.81 1.46 17.90
CA LEU A 61 -6.19 2.80 17.44
C LEU A 61 -5.78 3.93 18.40
N TYR A 62 -5.54 3.60 19.68
CA TYR A 62 -5.19 4.58 20.72
C TYR A 62 -4.00 5.49 20.32
N PRO A 63 -2.86 4.96 19.80
CA PRO A 63 -1.75 5.83 19.38
C PRO A 63 -2.13 6.82 18.29
N PHE A 64 -3.05 6.43 17.38
CA PHE A 64 -3.54 7.34 16.33
C PHE A 64 -4.42 8.44 16.93
N PHE A 65 -5.33 8.09 17.83
CA PHE A 65 -6.16 9.08 18.53
C PHE A 65 -5.31 10.04 19.36
N ALA A 66 -4.29 9.55 20.06
CA ALA A 66 -3.38 10.37 20.82
C ALA A 66 -2.59 11.36 19.94
N LYS A 67 -2.12 10.91 18.76
CA LYS A 67 -1.44 11.78 17.80
C LYS A 67 -2.39 12.82 17.19
N ILE A 68 -3.61 12.41 16.84
CA ILE A 68 -4.64 13.33 16.33
C ILE A 68 -4.98 14.38 17.40
N ALA A 69 -5.21 13.98 18.65
CA ALA A 69 -5.49 14.90 19.73
C ALA A 69 -4.31 15.86 19.97
N GLY A 70 -3.08 15.31 20.06
CA GLY A 70 -1.87 16.11 20.24
C GLY A 70 -1.66 17.16 19.14
N SER A 71 -2.06 16.88 17.89
CA SER A 71 -1.91 17.82 16.78
C SER A 71 -2.74 19.08 16.92
N PHE A 72 -3.71 19.09 17.83
CA PHE A 72 -4.56 20.24 18.16
C PHE A 72 -4.21 20.89 19.50
N MET A 73 -3.17 20.41 20.18
CA MET A 73 -2.74 20.91 21.49
C MET A 73 -1.73 22.04 21.36
N THR A 74 -1.83 23.04 22.26
CA THR A 74 -0.78 24.05 22.41
C THR A 74 0.44 23.47 23.12
N LYS A 75 1.56 24.20 23.14
CA LYS A 75 2.77 23.79 23.85
C LYS A 75 2.52 23.60 25.36
N GLU A 76 1.64 24.40 25.95
CA GLU A 76 1.25 24.31 27.36
C GLU A 76 0.48 23.01 27.63
N ASP A 77 -0.46 22.66 26.74
CA ASP A 77 -1.25 21.42 26.84
C ASP A 77 -0.38 20.17 26.71
N VAL A 78 0.62 20.19 25.82
CA VAL A 78 1.54 19.06 25.59
C VAL A 78 2.41 18.76 26.81
N VAL A 79 2.80 19.78 27.57
CA VAL A 79 3.62 19.62 28.78
C VAL A 79 2.81 19.23 30.01
N ASP A 80 1.51 19.51 30.00
CA ASP A 80 0.61 19.18 31.12
C ASP A 80 0.26 17.68 31.11
N ALA A 81 0.85 16.92 32.03
CA ALA A 81 0.63 15.48 32.15
C ALA A 81 -0.82 15.06 32.44
N THR A 82 -1.70 16.01 32.78
CA THR A 82 -3.13 15.75 33.03
C THR A 82 -3.96 15.74 31.74
N ILE A 83 -3.41 16.27 30.63
CA ILE A 83 -4.06 16.36 29.33
C ILE A 83 -3.60 15.21 28.44
N LEU A 84 -4.50 14.27 28.13
CA LEU A 84 -4.14 13.06 27.35
C LEU A 84 -4.73 13.06 25.93
N LEU A 85 -6.05 13.15 25.80
CA LEU A 85 -6.75 13.00 24.52
C LEU A 85 -7.62 14.19 24.13
N ILE A 86 -7.94 15.07 25.05
CA ILE A 86 -8.82 16.22 24.80
C ILE A 86 -8.01 17.48 25.06
N PRO A 87 -7.68 18.27 24.00
CA PRO A 87 -6.97 19.54 24.19
C PRO A 87 -7.78 20.50 25.04
N LYS A 88 -7.13 21.14 25.99
CA LYS A 88 -7.71 22.21 26.80
C LYS A 88 -7.75 23.52 26.01
N ASN A 89 -6.67 23.77 25.27
CA ASN A 89 -6.54 24.91 24.38
C ASN A 89 -6.39 24.40 22.95
N PHE A 90 -7.47 24.47 22.17
CA PHE A 90 -7.47 24.01 20.78
C PHE A 90 -6.72 24.99 19.88
N THR A 91 -5.78 24.48 19.07
CA THR A 91 -5.01 25.27 18.11
C THR A 91 -4.85 24.58 16.75
N LEU A 92 -4.69 25.37 15.69
CA LEU A 92 -4.31 24.91 14.35
C LEU A 92 -2.95 25.49 13.90
N GLU A 93 -2.21 26.11 14.82
CA GLU A 93 -0.94 26.76 14.49
C GLU A 93 0.06 25.79 13.87
N GLN A 94 0.16 24.58 14.38
CA GLN A 94 1.07 23.56 13.85
C GLN A 94 0.79 23.29 12.37
N TYR A 95 -0.48 23.10 12.00
CA TYR A 95 -0.89 22.89 10.60
C TYR A 95 -0.54 24.09 9.71
N LYS A 96 -0.85 25.30 10.22
CA LYS A 96 -0.57 26.55 9.49
C LYS A 96 0.91 26.69 9.18
N TRP A 97 1.78 26.52 10.17
CA TRP A 97 3.21 26.74 10.01
C TRP A 97 3.89 25.61 9.22
N ILE A 98 3.45 24.36 9.37
CA ILE A 98 3.89 23.25 8.52
C ILE A 98 3.54 23.51 7.05
N ILE A 99 2.35 24.03 6.77
CA ILE A 99 1.95 24.36 5.39
C ILE A 99 2.81 25.48 4.81
N LEU A 100 3.03 26.54 5.58
CA LEU A 100 3.69 27.76 5.09
C LEU A 100 5.22 27.62 5.05
N GLU A 101 5.84 27.19 6.14
CA GLU A 101 7.30 27.18 6.27
C GLU A 101 7.94 25.89 5.75
N ASN A 102 7.30 24.74 5.94
CA ASN A 102 7.82 23.47 5.42
C ASN A 102 7.44 23.24 3.95
N ARG A 103 6.90 24.24 3.25
CA ARG A 103 6.57 24.17 1.80
C ARG A 103 5.71 22.92 1.46
N TYR A 104 4.69 22.65 2.29
CA TYR A 104 3.91 21.40 2.24
C TYR A 104 3.34 21.10 0.85
N PHE A 105 2.71 22.06 0.19
CA PHE A 105 2.08 21.81 -1.12
C PHE A 105 3.10 21.54 -2.21
N GLU A 106 4.26 22.17 -2.17
CA GLU A 106 5.34 21.87 -3.12
C GLU A 106 5.83 20.44 -2.94
N ALA A 107 6.12 20.04 -1.68
CA ALA A 107 6.49 18.69 -1.35
C ALA A 107 5.41 17.67 -1.75
N PHE A 108 4.14 18.03 -1.54
CA PHE A 108 2.99 17.20 -1.90
C PHE A 108 2.96 16.90 -3.40
N PHE A 109 3.03 17.93 -4.25
CA PHE A 109 2.95 17.74 -5.69
C PHE A 109 4.18 17.04 -6.26
N ASN A 110 5.37 17.31 -5.76
CA ASN A 110 6.59 16.61 -6.15
C ASN A 110 6.53 15.13 -5.79
N THR A 111 6.12 14.81 -4.56
CA THR A 111 5.98 13.41 -4.09
C THR A 111 4.85 12.71 -4.83
N LEU A 112 3.73 13.38 -5.08
CA LEU A 112 2.61 12.86 -5.84
C LEU A 112 3.04 12.49 -7.26
N PHE A 113 3.70 13.40 -7.96
CA PHE A 113 4.20 13.17 -9.31
C PHE A 113 5.16 11.98 -9.37
N LEU A 114 6.18 11.97 -8.50
CA LEU A 114 7.14 10.88 -8.45
C LEU A 114 6.46 9.54 -8.14
N SER A 115 5.59 9.51 -7.15
CA SER A 115 4.90 8.28 -6.72
C SER A 115 3.97 7.74 -7.81
N LEU A 116 3.24 8.61 -8.51
CA LEU A 116 2.37 8.21 -9.62
C LEU A 116 3.19 7.63 -10.78
N VAL A 117 4.24 8.34 -11.21
CA VAL A 117 5.08 7.91 -12.33
C VAL A 117 5.77 6.58 -12.02
N CYS A 118 6.40 6.47 -10.86
CA CYS A 118 7.07 5.24 -10.45
C CYS A 118 6.09 4.07 -10.30
N ALA A 119 4.92 4.28 -9.68
CA ALA A 119 3.92 3.23 -9.49
C ALA A 119 3.34 2.73 -10.82
N LEU A 120 3.07 3.62 -11.77
CA LEU A 120 2.61 3.23 -13.11
C LEU A 120 3.67 2.39 -13.85
N ILE A 121 4.92 2.84 -13.85
CA ILE A 121 6.03 2.14 -14.50
C ILE A 121 6.23 0.77 -13.84
N GLN A 122 6.32 0.71 -12.51
CA GLN A 122 6.52 -0.54 -11.77
C GLN A 122 5.39 -1.54 -12.01
N THR A 123 4.14 -1.07 -12.05
CA THR A 123 2.98 -1.92 -12.33
C THR A 123 3.05 -2.50 -13.73
N PHE A 124 3.37 -1.67 -14.74
CA PHE A 124 3.48 -2.12 -16.11
C PHE A 124 4.65 -3.10 -16.30
N VAL A 125 5.82 -2.79 -15.76
CA VAL A 125 7.00 -3.67 -15.79
C VAL A 125 6.72 -4.99 -15.08
N ALA A 126 6.08 -4.96 -13.92
CA ALA A 126 5.70 -6.16 -13.19
C ALA A 126 4.70 -7.02 -13.99
N CYS A 127 3.73 -6.38 -14.67
CA CYS A 127 2.78 -7.06 -15.54
C CYS A 127 3.50 -7.75 -16.71
N LEU A 128 4.34 -7.03 -17.42
CA LEU A 128 5.06 -7.52 -18.60
C LEU A 128 6.02 -8.67 -18.24
N VAL A 129 6.85 -8.47 -17.21
CA VAL A 129 7.83 -9.48 -16.77
C VAL A 129 7.12 -10.69 -16.15
N GLY A 130 6.08 -10.46 -15.33
CA GLY A 130 5.29 -11.52 -14.70
C GLY A 130 4.59 -12.40 -15.74
N TYR A 131 4.02 -11.80 -16.79
CA TYR A 131 3.43 -12.51 -17.92
C TYR A 131 4.49 -13.34 -18.67
N GLY A 132 5.61 -12.71 -19.03
CA GLY A 132 6.71 -13.40 -19.72
C GLY A 132 7.24 -14.61 -18.94
N LEU A 133 7.42 -14.46 -17.63
CA LEU A 133 7.90 -15.56 -16.76
C LEU A 133 6.84 -16.64 -16.47
N SER A 134 5.57 -16.36 -16.68
CA SER A 134 4.47 -17.30 -16.46
C SER A 134 4.15 -18.11 -17.71
N LYS A 135 3.98 -17.45 -18.85
CA LYS A 135 3.41 -18.02 -20.07
C LYS A 135 4.47 -18.48 -21.08
N PHE A 136 5.65 -17.86 -21.12
CA PHE A 136 6.68 -18.24 -22.07
C PHE A 136 7.68 -19.26 -21.50
N LYS A 137 7.91 -20.31 -22.27
CA LYS A 137 8.94 -21.34 -21.99
C LYS A 137 10.22 -20.97 -22.74
N PHE A 138 11.20 -20.41 -22.04
CA PHE A 138 12.52 -20.11 -22.62
C PHE A 138 13.66 -20.66 -21.74
N LYS A 139 14.82 -20.88 -22.36
CA LYS A 139 16.03 -21.29 -21.63
C LYS A 139 16.44 -20.17 -20.68
N GLY A 140 16.52 -20.45 -19.38
CA GLY A 140 16.86 -19.44 -18.37
C GLY A 140 15.68 -18.88 -17.57
N ASN A 141 14.41 -19.21 -17.87
CA ASN A 141 13.24 -18.76 -17.11
C ASN A 141 13.40 -18.99 -15.60
N LYS A 142 13.89 -20.17 -15.19
CA LYS A 142 14.16 -20.49 -13.78
C LYS A 142 15.24 -19.58 -13.17
N LEU A 143 16.30 -19.28 -13.93
CA LEU A 143 17.39 -18.42 -13.47
C LEU A 143 16.89 -16.98 -13.25
N VAL A 144 16.13 -16.43 -14.21
CA VAL A 144 15.51 -15.10 -14.06
C VAL A 144 14.59 -15.07 -12.85
N MET A 145 13.79 -16.13 -12.63
CA MET A 145 12.92 -16.20 -11.46
C MET A 145 13.71 -16.27 -10.14
N ILE A 146 14.82 -17.00 -10.11
CA ILE A 146 15.72 -17.00 -8.94
C ILE A 146 16.28 -15.61 -8.71
N ALA A 147 16.71 -14.90 -9.75
CA ALA A 147 17.18 -13.52 -9.64
C ALA A 147 16.10 -12.59 -9.05
N VAL A 148 14.84 -12.69 -9.51
CA VAL A 148 13.71 -11.96 -8.94
C VAL A 148 13.53 -12.25 -7.45
N VAL A 149 13.61 -13.52 -7.03
CA VAL A 149 13.50 -13.88 -5.60
C VAL A 149 14.69 -13.34 -4.80
N ILE A 150 15.89 -13.36 -5.35
CA ILE A 150 17.08 -12.79 -4.71
C ILE A 150 16.92 -11.29 -4.48
N THR A 151 16.33 -10.53 -5.42
CA THR A 151 16.06 -9.08 -5.21
C THR A 151 15.11 -8.82 -4.03
N MET A 152 14.23 -9.76 -3.70
CA MET A 152 13.36 -9.65 -2.53
C MET A 152 14.07 -9.98 -1.22
N ALA A 153 15.09 -10.84 -1.27
CA ALA A 153 15.81 -11.32 -0.08
C ALA A 153 16.94 -10.37 0.35
N ILE A 154 17.52 -9.63 -0.59
CA ILE A 154 18.61 -8.69 -0.29
C ILE A 154 18.04 -7.45 0.41
N PRO A 155 18.49 -7.11 1.63
CA PRO A 155 18.08 -5.88 2.28
C PRO A 155 18.53 -4.65 1.48
N SER A 156 17.61 -3.72 1.21
CA SER A 156 17.91 -2.51 0.43
C SER A 156 19.07 -1.69 1.03
N ASN A 157 19.14 -1.62 2.35
CA ASN A 157 20.20 -0.88 3.05
C ASN A 157 21.63 -1.35 2.71
N THR A 158 21.80 -2.63 2.37
CA THR A 158 23.10 -3.20 1.97
C THR A 158 23.61 -2.61 0.65
N LEU A 159 22.69 -2.23 -0.24
CA LEU A 159 23.04 -1.73 -1.57
C LEU A 159 23.08 -0.20 -1.65
N MET A 160 22.66 0.52 -0.61
CA MET A 160 22.47 1.97 -0.62
C MET A 160 23.72 2.73 -1.06
N LEU A 161 24.87 2.48 -0.44
CA LEU A 161 26.12 3.17 -0.77
C LEU A 161 26.56 2.91 -2.22
N SER A 162 26.41 1.68 -2.70
CA SER A 162 26.73 1.31 -4.07
C SER A 162 25.82 2.01 -5.07
N MET A 163 24.52 2.06 -4.78
CA MET A 163 23.52 2.71 -5.62
C MET A 163 23.72 4.23 -5.64
N MET A 164 23.96 4.86 -4.48
CA MET A 164 24.28 6.28 -4.39
C MET A 164 25.49 6.63 -5.27
N ARG A 165 26.60 5.88 -5.11
CA ARG A 165 27.78 6.06 -5.93
C ARG A 165 27.51 5.88 -7.42
N HIS A 166 26.69 4.89 -7.80
CA HIS A 166 26.34 4.64 -9.19
C HIS A 166 25.56 5.80 -9.81
N PHE A 167 24.65 6.44 -9.07
CA PHE A 167 23.87 7.57 -9.57
C PHE A 167 24.61 8.92 -9.44
N THR A 168 25.57 9.05 -8.54
CA THR A 168 26.49 10.21 -8.48
C THR A 168 27.44 10.25 -9.68
N PHE A 169 27.88 9.08 -10.15
CA PHE A 169 28.79 8.93 -11.31
C PHE A 169 28.13 8.04 -12.34
N PHE A 170 26.96 8.50 -12.84
CA PHE A 170 26.16 7.67 -13.74
C PHE A 170 26.83 7.52 -15.11
N ASP A 171 27.13 6.27 -15.46
CA ASP A 171 27.72 5.96 -16.75
C ASP A 171 27.32 4.54 -17.21
N VAL A 172 27.03 4.39 -18.49
CA VAL A 172 26.70 3.09 -19.09
C VAL A 172 27.99 2.48 -19.64
N GLY A 173 28.26 1.24 -19.22
CA GLY A 173 29.47 0.52 -19.60
C GLY A 173 30.70 0.85 -18.77
N ASN A 174 30.55 1.62 -17.68
CA ASN A 174 31.61 1.84 -16.72
C ASN A 174 31.79 0.58 -15.84
N ILE A 175 32.64 -0.32 -16.25
CA ILE A 175 33.11 -1.42 -15.43
C ILE A 175 34.22 -0.85 -14.55
N MET A 176 33.85 -0.29 -13.39
CA MET A 176 34.78 0.36 -12.44
C MET A 176 36.01 -0.50 -12.08
N ALA A 177 35.93 -1.82 -12.22
CA ALA A 177 37.03 -2.74 -12.01
C ALA A 177 38.24 -2.49 -12.93
N PHE A 178 38.05 -1.81 -14.05
CA PHE A 178 39.09 -1.60 -15.06
C PHE A 178 39.52 -0.15 -15.25
N GLY A 179 39.03 0.80 -14.42
CA GLY A 179 39.45 2.21 -14.44
C GLY A 179 39.15 2.96 -15.75
N LYS A 180 38.33 2.43 -16.63
CA LYS A 180 37.96 3.06 -17.90
C LYS A 180 36.65 3.84 -17.74
N GLN A 181 36.63 5.06 -18.30
CA GLN A 181 35.38 5.83 -18.43
C GLN A 181 34.41 5.08 -19.33
N GLY A 182 33.12 5.09 -18.98
CA GLY A 182 32.10 4.50 -19.79
C GLY A 182 31.73 5.37 -20.99
N ILE A 183 30.76 4.87 -21.76
CA ILE A 183 30.36 5.51 -23.04
C ILE A 183 29.76 6.89 -22.80
N LEU A 184 28.92 7.06 -21.79
CA LEU A 184 28.23 8.33 -21.55
C LEU A 184 29.20 9.43 -21.09
N THR A 185 30.08 9.10 -20.15
CA THR A 185 31.10 10.05 -19.69
C THR A 185 32.05 10.48 -20.81
N THR A 186 32.36 9.56 -21.74
CA THR A 186 33.21 9.88 -22.90
C THR A 186 32.50 10.81 -23.90
N LEU A 187 31.19 10.68 -24.07
CA LEU A 187 30.42 11.45 -25.04
C LEU A 187 29.89 12.78 -24.49
N PHE A 188 29.43 12.79 -23.25
CA PHE A 188 28.66 13.89 -22.66
C PHE A 188 29.29 14.49 -21.40
N GLY A 189 30.43 13.97 -20.95
CA GLY A 189 31.04 14.35 -19.68
C GLY A 189 30.35 13.68 -18.49
N LYS A 190 30.68 14.13 -17.28
CA LYS A 190 30.15 13.60 -16.03
C LYS A 190 28.63 13.85 -15.91
N ILE A 191 27.86 12.80 -15.74
CA ILE A 191 26.42 12.88 -15.52
C ILE A 191 26.14 12.53 -14.05
N GLU A 192 25.55 13.47 -13.33
CA GLU A 192 25.08 13.30 -11.96
C GLU A 192 23.55 13.24 -11.96
N LEU A 193 23.01 12.16 -11.41
CA LEU A 193 21.56 11.97 -11.32
C LEU A 193 21.02 12.13 -9.90
N ILE A 194 21.91 12.30 -8.92
CA ILE A 194 21.54 12.58 -7.52
C ILE A 194 20.79 13.92 -7.45
N ASP A 195 19.91 14.07 -6.48
CA ASP A 195 18.99 15.21 -6.30
C ASP A 195 18.04 15.43 -7.48
N THR A 196 17.74 14.37 -8.22
CA THR A 196 16.74 14.37 -9.29
C THR A 196 15.79 13.17 -9.17
N PHE A 197 14.73 13.14 -9.97
CA PHE A 197 13.80 12.01 -10.03
C PHE A 197 14.34 10.80 -10.81
N TRP A 198 15.44 10.96 -11.56
CA TRP A 198 15.95 9.94 -12.46
C TRP A 198 16.35 8.62 -11.79
N PRO A 199 17.01 8.58 -10.62
CA PRO A 199 17.32 7.31 -9.97
C PRO A 199 16.09 6.44 -9.74
N PHE A 200 14.99 7.05 -9.27
CA PHE A 200 13.74 6.35 -9.01
C PHE A 200 13.08 5.83 -10.30
N ILE A 201 13.09 6.65 -11.36
CA ILE A 201 12.52 6.28 -12.66
C ILE A 201 13.33 5.15 -13.31
N ILE A 202 14.66 5.24 -13.31
CA ILE A 202 15.56 4.23 -13.89
C ILE A 202 15.39 2.89 -13.15
N LEU A 203 15.36 2.91 -11.82
CA LEU A 203 15.10 1.71 -11.02
C LEU A 203 13.73 1.11 -11.29
N SER A 204 12.71 1.96 -11.47
CA SER A 204 11.36 1.50 -11.79
C SER A 204 11.28 0.84 -13.16
N VAL A 205 11.89 1.44 -14.20
CA VAL A 205 11.94 0.89 -15.58
C VAL A 205 12.75 -0.40 -15.62
N SER A 206 13.86 -0.48 -14.89
CA SER A 206 14.73 -1.68 -14.87
C SER A 206 14.13 -2.85 -14.08
N GLY A 207 13.02 -2.63 -13.36
CA GLY A 207 12.46 -3.66 -12.50
C GLY A 207 13.21 -3.88 -11.18
N LEU A 208 14.14 -2.99 -10.84
CA LEU A 208 14.98 -3.05 -9.63
C LEU A 208 14.55 -2.07 -8.53
N ALA A 209 13.45 -1.34 -8.73
CA ALA A 209 12.90 -0.46 -7.71
C ALA A 209 12.49 -1.24 -6.46
N PHE A 210 12.37 -0.49 -5.35
CA PHE A 210 11.97 -1.07 -4.06
C PHE A 210 10.69 -1.90 -4.17
N LYS A 211 10.73 -3.15 -3.70
CA LYS A 211 9.63 -4.14 -3.77
C LYS A 211 9.23 -4.61 -5.16
N ASN A 212 9.89 -4.19 -6.23
CA ASN A 212 9.48 -4.57 -7.59
C ASN A 212 9.57 -6.09 -7.84
N GLY A 213 10.55 -6.77 -7.23
CA GLY A 213 10.62 -8.23 -7.23
C GLY A 213 9.35 -8.90 -6.69
N LEU A 214 8.78 -8.36 -5.61
CA LEU A 214 7.50 -8.84 -5.06
C LEU A 214 6.36 -8.62 -6.06
N TYR A 215 6.30 -7.49 -6.72
CA TYR A 215 5.25 -7.18 -7.70
C TYR A 215 5.32 -8.11 -8.92
N ILE A 216 6.52 -8.37 -9.42
CA ILE A 216 6.76 -9.35 -10.49
C ILE A 216 6.33 -10.75 -10.05
N TYR A 217 6.66 -11.15 -8.81
CA TYR A 217 6.24 -12.44 -8.26
C TYR A 217 4.72 -12.55 -8.18
N MET A 218 4.03 -11.52 -7.66
CA MET A 218 2.57 -11.47 -7.55
C MET A 218 1.91 -11.58 -8.92
N MET A 219 2.36 -10.80 -9.91
CA MET A 219 1.84 -10.88 -11.27
C MET A 219 2.07 -12.25 -11.90
N ARG A 220 3.24 -12.85 -11.71
CA ARG A 220 3.52 -14.19 -12.21
C ARG A 220 2.60 -15.25 -11.59
N GLN A 221 2.33 -15.18 -10.28
CA GLN A 221 1.40 -16.11 -9.64
C GLN A 221 -0.02 -15.92 -10.14
N PHE A 222 -0.46 -14.67 -10.33
CA PHE A 222 -1.74 -14.37 -10.95
C PHE A 222 -1.87 -15.00 -12.34
N PHE A 223 -0.88 -14.78 -13.23
CA PHE A 223 -0.92 -15.32 -14.60
C PHE A 223 -0.80 -16.84 -14.67
N LYS A 224 -0.22 -17.50 -13.68
CA LYS A 224 -0.26 -18.96 -13.57
C LYS A 224 -1.66 -19.51 -13.31
N GLY A 225 -2.52 -18.73 -12.67
CA GLY A 225 -3.92 -19.09 -12.44
C GLY A 225 -4.83 -18.79 -13.64
N VAL A 226 -4.34 -18.07 -14.65
CA VAL A 226 -5.09 -17.77 -15.88
C VAL A 226 -5.02 -18.98 -16.83
N PRO A 227 -6.16 -19.55 -17.24
CA PRO A 227 -6.22 -20.69 -18.16
C PRO A 227 -5.54 -20.39 -19.49
N ASP A 228 -4.77 -21.36 -20.01
CA ASP A 228 -4.06 -21.21 -21.30
C ASP A 228 -5.02 -21.20 -22.49
N GLU A 229 -6.20 -21.79 -22.34
CA GLU A 229 -7.27 -21.87 -23.35
C GLU A 229 -7.74 -20.47 -23.81
N LEU A 230 -7.63 -19.45 -22.97
CA LEU A 230 -7.96 -18.07 -23.35
C LEU A 230 -6.98 -17.50 -24.40
N GLU A 231 -5.71 -17.86 -24.30
CA GLU A 231 -4.71 -17.45 -25.26
C GLU A 231 -4.77 -18.32 -26.52
N GLU A 232 -4.99 -19.63 -26.36
CA GLU A 232 -5.13 -20.58 -27.46
C GLU A 232 -6.32 -20.23 -28.37
N SER A 233 -7.47 -19.90 -27.77
CA SER A 233 -8.64 -19.46 -28.55
C SER A 233 -8.36 -18.19 -29.36
N ALA A 234 -7.67 -17.21 -28.78
CA ALA A 234 -7.29 -15.99 -29.48
C ALA A 234 -6.31 -16.28 -30.64
N TYR A 235 -5.41 -17.22 -30.47
CA TYR A 235 -4.47 -17.64 -31.54
C TYR A 235 -5.20 -18.36 -32.69
N VAL A 236 -6.23 -19.18 -32.37
CA VAL A 236 -7.10 -19.81 -33.39
C VAL A 236 -7.86 -18.73 -34.18
N ASP A 237 -8.29 -17.64 -33.52
CA ASP A 237 -8.93 -16.50 -34.17
C ASP A 237 -7.95 -15.59 -34.94
N GLY A 238 -6.66 -15.99 -35.05
CA GLY A 238 -5.64 -15.26 -35.80
C GLY A 238 -5.00 -14.07 -35.06
N SER A 239 -5.22 -13.96 -33.73
CA SER A 239 -4.57 -12.92 -32.91
C SER A 239 -3.10 -13.27 -32.69
N GLY A 240 -2.21 -12.30 -32.89
CA GLY A 240 -0.79 -12.46 -32.50
C GLY A 240 -0.59 -12.27 -31.00
N THR A 241 0.53 -12.76 -30.46
CA THR A 241 0.87 -12.71 -29.02
C THR A 241 0.71 -11.33 -28.38
N PHE A 242 1.22 -10.30 -29.04
CA PHE A 242 1.13 -8.92 -28.51
C PHE A 242 -0.30 -8.39 -28.46
N ARG A 243 -1.10 -8.70 -29.51
CA ARG A 243 -2.51 -8.34 -29.55
C ARG A 243 -3.32 -9.07 -28.48
N THR A 244 -3.08 -10.37 -28.28
CA THR A 244 -3.68 -11.17 -27.21
C THR A 244 -3.33 -10.59 -25.83
N PHE A 245 -2.06 -10.22 -25.62
CA PHE A 245 -1.63 -9.61 -24.37
C PHE A 245 -2.41 -8.32 -24.08
N ILE A 246 -2.49 -7.39 -25.05
CA ILE A 246 -3.17 -6.10 -24.83
C ILE A 246 -4.68 -6.25 -24.72
N GLN A 247 -5.31 -7.07 -25.58
CA GLN A 247 -6.76 -7.12 -25.68
C GLN A 247 -7.43 -8.08 -24.70
N ILE A 248 -6.71 -9.11 -24.22
CA ILE A 248 -7.28 -10.15 -23.34
C ILE A 248 -6.57 -10.14 -21.99
N ILE A 249 -5.26 -10.26 -21.98
CA ILE A 249 -4.50 -10.50 -20.75
C ILE A 249 -4.46 -9.25 -19.85
N ILE A 250 -4.17 -8.08 -20.41
CA ILE A 250 -4.18 -6.82 -19.63
C ILE A 250 -5.54 -6.55 -18.99
N PRO A 251 -6.68 -6.54 -19.73
CA PRO A 251 -8.00 -6.34 -19.14
C PRO A 251 -8.33 -7.33 -18.02
N LEU A 252 -7.98 -8.60 -18.21
CA LEU A 252 -8.18 -9.64 -17.19
C LEU A 252 -7.34 -9.39 -15.93
N SER A 253 -6.14 -8.81 -16.08
CA SER A 253 -5.21 -8.55 -14.99
C SER A 253 -5.43 -7.21 -14.26
N VAL A 254 -6.35 -6.36 -14.73
CA VAL A 254 -6.62 -5.04 -14.13
C VAL A 254 -6.80 -5.09 -12.60
N PRO A 255 -7.56 -6.01 -11.99
CA PRO A 255 -7.70 -6.05 -10.53
C PRO A 255 -6.37 -6.25 -9.80
N MET A 256 -5.49 -7.12 -10.34
CA MET A 256 -4.16 -7.35 -9.77
C MET A 256 -3.23 -6.15 -10.04
N MET A 257 -3.30 -5.55 -11.24
CA MET A 257 -2.53 -4.35 -11.56
C MET A 257 -2.89 -3.18 -10.65
N ILE A 258 -4.17 -2.97 -10.33
CA ILE A 258 -4.63 -1.96 -9.37
C ILE A 258 -4.03 -2.24 -7.99
N THR A 259 -4.02 -3.49 -7.55
CA THR A 259 -3.43 -3.88 -6.26
C THR A 259 -1.93 -3.56 -6.20
N ILE A 260 -1.19 -3.90 -7.25
CA ILE A 260 0.25 -3.60 -7.35
C ILE A 260 0.48 -2.09 -7.42
N PHE A 261 -0.31 -1.37 -8.22
CA PHE A 261 -0.22 0.08 -8.30
C PHE A 261 -0.39 0.75 -6.93
N LEU A 262 -1.39 0.32 -6.17
CA LEU A 262 -1.65 0.86 -4.82
C LEU A 262 -0.50 0.57 -3.85
N PHE A 263 0.08 -0.62 -3.91
CA PHE A 263 1.27 -0.94 -3.12
C PHE A 263 2.48 -0.11 -3.56
N ALA A 264 2.76 -0.06 -4.85
CA ALA A 264 3.89 0.69 -5.39
C ALA A 264 3.77 2.19 -5.08
N PHE A 265 2.57 2.76 -5.24
CA PHE A 265 2.29 4.13 -4.89
C PHE A 265 2.48 4.41 -3.40
N SER A 266 1.89 3.58 -2.53
CA SER A 266 1.99 3.76 -1.08
C SER A 266 3.42 3.65 -0.59
N TRP A 267 4.18 2.69 -1.10
CA TRP A 267 5.59 2.54 -0.76
C TRP A 267 6.45 3.70 -1.25
N GLN A 268 6.24 4.16 -2.49
CA GLN A 268 6.97 5.30 -3.04
C GLN A 268 6.62 6.61 -2.34
N TRP A 269 5.35 6.78 -1.96
CA TRP A 269 4.87 7.95 -1.23
C TRP A 269 5.51 8.10 0.16
N THR A 270 5.70 6.99 0.87
CA THR A 270 6.25 6.95 2.23
C THR A 270 7.74 6.60 2.26
N ASP A 271 8.40 6.52 1.09
CA ASP A 271 9.80 6.12 1.02
C ASP A 271 10.70 7.21 1.60
N GLU A 272 11.39 6.86 2.66
CA GLU A 272 12.41 7.67 3.31
C GLU A 272 13.82 7.16 2.97
N THR A 273 13.95 5.86 2.71
CA THR A 273 15.22 5.17 2.56
C THR A 273 15.92 5.54 1.26
N TYR A 274 15.23 5.39 0.12
CA TYR A 274 15.78 5.79 -1.17
C TYR A 274 15.83 7.31 -1.31
N TRP A 275 14.86 8.02 -0.70
CA TRP A 275 14.90 9.47 -0.66
C TRP A 275 16.18 9.98 -0.01
N GLN A 276 16.54 9.51 1.19
CA GLN A 276 17.80 9.90 1.85
C GLN A 276 19.03 9.59 1.01
N ASN A 277 18.99 8.51 0.25
CA ASN A 277 20.12 8.05 -0.54
C ASN A 277 20.27 8.81 -1.86
N PHE A 278 19.17 9.18 -2.52
CA PHE A 278 19.18 9.78 -3.84
C PHE A 278 18.87 11.28 -3.86
N MET A 279 18.35 11.81 -2.77
CA MET A 279 18.07 13.24 -2.59
C MET A 279 18.71 13.77 -1.29
N PRO A 280 20.05 13.70 -1.18
CA PRO A 280 20.75 14.21 0.01
C PRO A 280 20.71 15.73 0.13
N GLY A 281 20.24 16.45 -0.88
CA GLY A 281 20.13 17.92 -0.87
C GLY A 281 21.46 18.61 -1.15
N TRP A 282 22.34 18.02 -1.93
CA TRP A 282 23.61 18.64 -2.35
C TRP A 282 23.41 19.72 -3.40
N SER A 283 22.33 19.59 -4.19
CA SER A 283 21.94 20.56 -5.19
C SER A 283 20.94 21.58 -4.64
N GLU A 284 21.14 22.85 -4.91
CA GLU A 284 20.19 23.91 -4.57
C GLU A 284 18.81 23.74 -5.28
N ASN A 285 18.81 23.02 -6.40
CA ASN A 285 17.61 22.72 -7.16
C ASN A 285 16.99 21.35 -6.81
N ALA A 286 17.41 20.69 -5.74
CA ALA A 286 16.83 19.42 -5.31
C ALA A 286 15.33 19.56 -5.03
N PRO A 287 14.49 18.66 -5.58
CA PRO A 287 13.05 18.72 -5.38
C PRO A 287 12.70 18.61 -3.89
N TRP A 288 11.85 19.50 -3.41
CA TRP A 288 11.34 19.45 -2.04
C TRP A 288 10.27 18.37 -1.94
N MET A 289 10.45 17.41 -1.03
CA MET A 289 9.63 16.19 -0.93
C MET A 289 9.00 16.04 0.45
N MET A 290 8.00 15.15 0.59
CA MET A 290 7.33 14.90 1.88
C MET A 290 8.27 14.51 3.03
N PRO A 291 9.34 13.72 2.86
CA PRO A 291 10.30 13.48 3.94
C PRO A 291 10.98 14.76 4.46
N ASN A 292 11.18 15.78 3.62
CA ASN A 292 11.68 17.08 4.06
C ASN A 292 10.68 17.73 5.04
N VAL A 293 9.39 17.72 4.71
CA VAL A 293 8.32 18.27 5.56
C VAL A 293 8.26 17.54 6.91
N ALA A 294 8.42 16.21 6.89
CA ALA A 294 8.38 15.39 8.11
C ALA A 294 9.52 15.70 9.08
N ARG A 295 10.69 16.12 8.57
CA ARG A 295 11.90 16.32 9.36
C ARG A 295 12.11 17.75 9.82
N GLN A 296 11.56 18.71 9.10
CA GLN A 296 11.74 20.13 9.42
C GLN A 296 10.73 20.57 10.46
N ILE A 297 11.22 21.24 11.50
CA ILE A 297 10.40 21.97 12.47
C ILE A 297 10.26 23.40 11.95
N PRO A 298 9.04 23.94 11.81
CA PRO A 298 8.82 25.32 11.44
C PRO A 298 9.50 26.29 12.42
N ASP A 299 10.12 27.35 11.91
CA ASP A 299 10.87 28.31 12.75
C ASP A 299 9.98 28.99 13.79
N HIS A 300 8.74 29.29 13.42
CA HIS A 300 7.75 29.86 14.33
C HIS A 300 7.34 28.95 15.50
N LEU A 301 7.51 27.64 15.34
CA LEU A 301 7.21 26.64 16.37
C LEU A 301 8.45 26.16 17.12
N ASN A 302 9.65 26.56 16.68
CA ASN A 302 10.92 26.20 17.28
C ASN A 302 11.22 27.15 18.47
N ILE A 303 10.56 26.90 19.61
CA ILE A 303 10.62 27.74 20.81
C ILE A 303 11.33 26.99 21.92
N THR A 304 12.39 27.58 22.48
CA THR A 304 13.12 26.99 23.60
C THR A 304 12.35 27.11 24.91
N PHE A 305 11.94 25.99 25.51
CA PHE A 305 11.27 25.91 26.80
C PHE A 305 11.43 24.54 27.44
N ALA A 306 11.04 24.41 28.72
CA ALA A 306 11.02 23.12 29.40
C ALA A 306 9.93 22.22 28.79
N GLY A 307 10.33 21.07 28.21
CA GLY A 307 9.43 20.17 27.47
C GLY A 307 9.44 20.35 25.96
N GLN A 308 10.32 21.16 25.41
CA GLN A 308 10.48 21.39 23.96
C GLN A 308 10.48 20.08 23.15
N ALA A 309 11.24 19.07 23.58
CA ALA A 309 11.32 17.79 22.87
C ALA A 309 9.95 17.05 22.75
N LEU A 310 9.04 17.23 23.73
CA LEU A 310 7.70 16.67 23.64
C LEU A 310 6.87 17.41 22.57
N TYR A 311 6.99 18.72 22.51
CA TYR A 311 6.31 19.56 21.53
C TYR A 311 6.83 19.33 20.11
N GLU A 312 8.14 19.21 19.94
CA GLU A 312 8.77 18.83 18.66
C GLU A 312 8.24 17.49 18.13
N ASN A 313 8.13 16.48 19.02
CA ASN A 313 7.51 15.20 18.66
C ASN A 313 6.05 15.36 18.21
N VAL A 314 5.30 16.26 18.81
CA VAL A 314 3.93 16.55 18.38
C VAL A 314 3.90 17.21 17.00
N ILE A 315 4.80 18.14 16.71
CA ILE A 315 4.96 18.76 15.38
C ILE A 315 5.30 17.71 14.32
N HIS A 316 6.30 16.85 14.57
CA HIS A 316 6.65 15.74 13.68
C HIS A 316 5.49 14.76 13.47
N ASN A 317 4.74 14.43 14.53
CA ASN A 317 3.55 13.59 14.43
C ASN A 317 2.44 14.27 13.59
N THR A 318 2.27 15.58 13.72
CA THR A 318 1.30 16.35 12.93
C THR A 318 1.69 16.34 11.45
N ALA A 319 2.95 16.61 11.13
CA ALA A 319 3.47 16.50 9.77
C ALA A 319 3.27 15.07 9.20
N GLY A 320 3.61 14.05 9.99
CA GLY A 320 3.38 12.65 9.62
C GLY A 320 1.93 12.32 9.33
N MET A 321 0.97 12.84 10.12
CA MET A 321 -0.46 12.66 9.85
C MET A 321 -0.90 13.36 8.56
N MET A 322 -0.40 14.56 8.30
CA MET A 322 -0.67 15.28 7.05
C MET A 322 -0.13 14.52 5.83
N ILE A 323 1.01 13.85 5.98
CA ILE A 323 1.61 13.00 4.92
C ILE A 323 0.77 11.73 4.70
N ILE A 324 0.26 11.10 5.76
CA ILE A 324 -0.51 9.86 5.67
C ILE A 324 -1.96 10.11 5.23
N ALA A 325 -2.53 11.27 5.50
CA ALA A 325 -3.94 11.58 5.19
C ALA A 325 -4.34 11.29 3.72
N PRO A 326 -3.57 11.68 2.69
CA PRO A 326 -3.89 11.35 1.30
C PRO A 326 -3.91 9.85 1.03
N LEU A 327 -3.02 9.07 1.66
CA LEU A 327 -3.00 7.60 1.53
C LEU A 327 -4.24 6.97 2.16
N ILE A 328 -4.70 7.46 3.31
CA ILE A 328 -5.94 6.99 3.95
C ILE A 328 -7.12 7.23 3.02
N VAL A 329 -7.21 8.44 2.44
CA VAL A 329 -8.27 8.77 1.48
C VAL A 329 -8.23 7.84 0.28
N MET A 330 -7.06 7.65 -0.33
CA MET A 330 -6.88 6.73 -1.44
C MET A 330 -7.29 5.29 -1.08
N TYR A 331 -6.88 4.81 0.10
CA TYR A 331 -7.22 3.47 0.58
C TYR A 331 -8.74 3.29 0.73
N LEU A 332 -9.45 4.26 1.30
CA LEU A 332 -10.91 4.19 1.47
C LEU A 332 -11.66 4.02 0.14
N PHE A 333 -11.16 4.63 -0.95
CA PHE A 333 -11.75 4.45 -2.27
C PHE A 333 -11.35 3.13 -2.94
N CYS A 334 -10.15 2.65 -2.69
CA CYS A 334 -9.54 1.54 -3.42
C CYS A 334 -9.57 0.20 -2.67
N GLN A 335 -9.94 0.16 -1.39
CA GLN A 335 -9.89 -1.05 -0.53
C GLN A 335 -10.55 -2.29 -1.15
N ARG A 336 -11.66 -2.12 -1.88
CA ARG A 336 -12.35 -3.23 -2.55
C ARG A 336 -11.48 -3.95 -3.58
N TYR A 337 -10.64 -3.20 -4.29
CA TYR A 337 -9.74 -3.78 -5.31
C TYR A 337 -8.56 -4.50 -4.66
N LEU A 338 -8.06 -3.99 -3.53
CA LEU A 338 -7.02 -4.66 -2.74
C LEU A 338 -7.47 -6.04 -2.27
N VAL A 339 -8.68 -6.14 -1.69
CA VAL A 339 -9.23 -7.42 -1.23
C VAL A 339 -9.35 -8.41 -2.40
N GLN A 340 -9.97 -7.98 -3.51
CA GLN A 340 -10.14 -8.83 -4.69
C GLN A 340 -8.81 -9.28 -5.32
N GLY A 341 -7.81 -8.39 -5.35
CA GLY A 341 -6.50 -8.70 -5.91
C GLY A 341 -5.73 -9.72 -5.07
N ILE A 342 -5.76 -9.58 -3.74
CA ILE A 342 -5.08 -10.51 -2.81
C ILE A 342 -5.74 -11.91 -2.85
N GLU A 343 -7.07 -11.98 -2.84
CA GLU A 343 -7.79 -13.27 -2.93
C GLU A 343 -7.45 -14.02 -4.23
N ARG A 344 -7.36 -13.33 -5.36
CA ARG A 344 -7.02 -13.93 -6.67
C ARG A 344 -5.54 -14.28 -6.83
N SER A 345 -4.66 -13.69 -6.03
CA SER A 345 -3.23 -14.02 -6.08
C SER A 345 -2.88 -15.38 -5.47
N GLY A 346 -3.84 -16.07 -4.82
CA GLY A 346 -3.61 -17.33 -4.11
C GLY A 346 -2.70 -17.19 -2.88
N ILE A 347 -2.52 -15.97 -2.37
CA ILE A 347 -1.74 -15.71 -1.14
C ILE A 347 -2.57 -16.05 0.10
N VAL A 348 -3.91 -16.09 -0.05
CA VAL A 348 -4.87 -16.51 0.97
C VAL A 348 -5.65 -17.69 0.41
N GLY A 349 -5.11 -18.88 0.55
CA GLY A 349 -5.73 -20.15 0.16
C GLY A 349 -5.36 -21.22 1.15
#